data_76f49bfe3cbb3e49ac39e31cc7371f55
#
_entry.id   76f49bfe3cbb3e49ac39e31cc7371f55
#
_cell.length_a   1.000
_cell.length_b   1.000
_cell.length_c   1.000
_cell.angle_alpha   90.00
_cell.angle_beta   90.00
_cell.angle_gamma   90.00
#
_symmetry.space_group_name_H-M   'P 1'
#
loop_
_entity.id
_entity.type
_entity.pdbx_description
1 polymer ?
#
loop_
_entity_poly.entity_id
_entity_poly.type
_entity_poly.pdbx_seq_one_letter_code
_entity_poly.pdbx_strand_id
1 'polypeptide(L)'
;VMTILKRDYQIIHALDGLEAIQKYRQYSPDAILMDLKMPNMDGLEATREIRKLNTCIPIIVVSAFAFDSDKQEASTAGCTDYLTKPIDARLLKETLKKYLF
;
A
#
# COMPACT_ATOMS: atom_id res chain seq x y z
N VAL A 1 -8.61 9.92 3.48
CA VAL A 1 -7.49 9.84 4.42
C VAL A 1 -7.93 9.18 5.71
N MET A 2 -7.17 8.21 6.14
CA MET A 2 -7.51 7.44 7.31
C MET A 2 -6.33 7.47 8.29
N THR A 3 -6.62 7.75 9.55
CA THR A 3 -5.61 7.72 10.59
C THR A 3 -5.77 6.43 11.39
N ILE A 4 -4.83 5.52 11.26
CA ILE A 4 -4.86 4.23 11.95
C ILE A 4 -4.10 4.28 13.27
N LEU A 5 -3.02 5.04 13.30
CA LEU A 5 -2.18 5.18 14.48
C LEU A 5 -2.52 6.47 15.21
N LYS A 6 -2.32 6.48 16.51
CA LYS A 6 -2.61 7.68 17.32
C LYS A 6 -1.61 8.81 17.12
N ARG A 7 -0.72 8.69 16.17
CA ARG A 7 0.20 9.75 15.81
C ARG A 7 -0.33 10.42 14.54
N ASP A 8 0.26 11.54 14.19
CA ASP A 8 -0.20 12.36 13.08
C ASP A 8 0.23 11.80 11.71
N TYR A 9 0.28 10.48 11.58
CA TYR A 9 0.55 9.86 10.29
C TYR A 9 -0.71 9.82 9.45
N GLN A 10 -0.59 10.27 8.22
CA GLN A 10 -1.66 10.16 7.24
C GLN A 10 -1.46 8.91 6.40
N ILE A 11 -2.45 8.04 6.43
CA ILE A 11 -2.41 6.81 5.67
C ILE A 11 -3.60 6.82 4.73
N ILE A 12 -3.35 6.81 3.43
CA ILE A 12 -4.44 6.76 2.47
C ILE A 12 -4.77 5.30 2.17
N HIS A 13 -6.06 5.07 1.94
CA HIS A 13 -6.58 3.76 1.57
C HIS A 13 -7.06 3.86 0.13
N ALA A 14 -6.43 3.14 -0.77
CA ALA A 14 -6.75 3.15 -2.18
C ALA A 14 -7.30 1.80 -2.60
N LEU A 15 -8.37 1.82 -3.40
CA LEU A 15 -9.01 0.61 -3.88
C LEU A 15 -8.55 0.21 -5.29
N ASP A 16 -7.86 1.10 -5.97
CA ASP A 16 -7.26 0.83 -7.27
C ASP A 16 -6.08 1.76 -7.51
N GLY A 17 -5.39 1.53 -8.62
CA GLY A 17 -4.17 2.27 -8.92
C GLY A 17 -4.39 3.74 -9.19
N LEU A 18 -5.45 4.08 -9.92
CA LEU A 18 -5.74 5.47 -10.22
C LEU A 18 -6.03 6.26 -8.95
N GLU A 19 -6.83 5.68 -8.06
CA GLU A 19 -7.14 6.31 -6.78
C GLU A 19 -5.88 6.51 -5.95
N ALA A 20 -4.97 5.52 -5.97
CA ALA A 20 -3.72 5.63 -5.23
C ALA A 20 -2.89 6.82 -5.70
N ILE A 21 -2.75 6.98 -7.01
CA ILE A 21 -1.97 8.08 -7.57
C ILE A 21 -2.62 9.42 -7.25
N GLN A 22 -3.93 9.51 -7.42
CA GLN A 22 -4.66 10.75 -7.15
C GLN A 22 -4.53 11.16 -5.69
N LYS A 23 -4.73 10.23 -4.77
CA LYS A 23 -4.64 10.52 -3.35
C LYS A 23 -3.20 10.81 -2.92
N TYR A 24 -2.24 10.12 -3.50
CA TYR A 24 -0.84 10.41 -3.21
C TYR A 24 -0.52 11.87 -3.55
N ARG A 25 -0.92 12.33 -4.72
CA ARG A 25 -0.64 13.69 -5.16
C ARG A 25 -1.40 14.72 -4.33
N GLN A 26 -2.63 14.39 -3.94
CA GLN A 26 -3.49 15.33 -3.22
C GLN A 26 -3.07 15.49 -1.77
N TYR A 27 -2.71 14.41 -1.10
CA TYR A 27 -2.53 14.41 0.35
C TYR A 27 -1.08 14.27 0.81
N SER A 28 -0.18 13.84 -0.06
CA SER A 28 1.20 13.55 0.32
C SER A 28 1.26 12.71 1.60
N PRO A 29 0.69 11.51 1.58
CA PRO A 29 0.54 10.71 2.79
C PRO A 29 1.86 10.15 3.29
N ASP A 30 1.85 9.65 4.52
CA ASP A 30 3.00 8.96 5.09
C ASP A 30 3.07 7.50 4.68
N ALA A 31 1.95 6.91 4.31
CA ALA A 31 1.89 5.53 3.82
C ALA A 31 0.67 5.33 2.95
N ILE A 32 0.72 4.32 2.09
CA ILE A 32 -0.40 3.95 1.22
C ILE A 32 -0.79 2.51 1.52
N LEU A 33 -2.06 2.31 1.80
CA LEU A 33 -2.65 0.98 1.91
C LEU A 33 -3.43 0.73 0.63
N MET A 34 -2.90 -0.13 -0.23
CA MET A 34 -3.50 -0.42 -1.52
C MET A 34 -4.29 -1.72 -1.43
N ASP A 35 -5.61 -1.57 -1.32
CA ASP A 35 -6.53 -2.68 -1.16
C ASP A 35 -7.04 -3.12 -2.52
N LEU A 36 -6.51 -4.22 -3.01
CA LEU A 36 -6.85 -4.73 -4.32
C LEU A 36 -7.78 -5.92 -4.19
N LYS A 37 -8.84 -5.91 -4.99
CA LYS A 37 -9.77 -7.06 -5.03
C LYS A 37 -9.17 -8.23 -5.77
N MET A 38 -8.28 -7.96 -6.72
CA MET A 38 -7.58 -8.95 -7.53
C MET A 38 -6.15 -8.49 -7.73
N PRO A 39 -5.20 -9.40 -8.00
CA PRO A 39 -3.89 -8.97 -8.48
C PRO A 39 -4.13 -8.13 -9.72
N ASN A 40 -3.65 -6.92 -9.69
CA ASN A 40 -4.15 -5.95 -10.65
C ASN A 40 -2.97 -5.10 -11.11
N MET A 41 -2.79 -5.10 -12.41
CA MET A 41 -1.71 -4.37 -13.06
C MET A 41 -1.78 -2.88 -12.78
N ASP A 42 -3.00 -2.34 -12.65
CA ASP A 42 -3.16 -0.92 -12.37
C ASP A 42 -2.57 -0.55 -11.03
N GLY A 43 -2.73 -1.42 -10.02
CA GLY A 43 -2.13 -1.19 -8.70
C GLY A 43 -0.61 -1.26 -8.76
N LEU A 44 -0.07 -2.21 -9.51
CA LEU A 44 1.37 -2.36 -9.65
C LEU A 44 1.96 -1.22 -10.47
N GLU A 45 1.28 -0.80 -11.52
CA GLU A 45 1.72 0.33 -12.32
C GLU A 45 1.69 1.62 -11.50
N ALA A 46 0.64 1.80 -10.70
CA ALA A 46 0.55 2.95 -9.81
C ALA A 46 1.71 2.96 -8.82
N THR A 47 2.07 1.80 -8.29
CA THR A 47 3.21 1.66 -7.40
C THR A 47 4.49 2.10 -8.09
N ARG A 48 4.72 1.66 -9.32
CA ARG A 48 5.88 2.09 -10.09
C ARG A 48 5.91 3.60 -10.29
N GLU A 49 4.74 4.18 -10.62
CA GLU A 49 4.66 5.62 -10.84
C GLU A 49 4.91 6.40 -9.56
N ILE A 50 4.35 5.95 -8.44
CA ILE A 50 4.59 6.60 -7.16
C ILE A 50 6.07 6.48 -6.77
N ARG A 51 6.70 5.35 -7.08
CA ARG A 51 8.11 5.14 -6.78
C ARG A 51 9.04 6.07 -7.57
N LYS A 52 8.60 6.53 -8.73
CA LYS A 52 9.36 7.56 -9.47
C LYS A 52 9.35 8.89 -8.73
N LEU A 53 8.31 9.15 -7.95
CA LEU A 53 8.16 10.39 -7.21
C LEU A 53 8.68 10.29 -5.78
N ASN A 54 8.59 9.11 -5.18
CA ASN A 54 8.98 8.90 -3.80
C ASN A 54 9.42 7.45 -3.61
N THR A 55 10.70 7.25 -3.36
CA THR A 55 11.28 5.91 -3.20
C THR A 55 11.14 5.36 -1.79
N CYS A 56 10.70 6.18 -0.85
CA CYS A 56 10.72 5.82 0.57
C CYS A 56 9.36 5.55 1.19
N ILE A 57 8.28 6.06 0.61
CA ILE A 57 6.96 5.92 1.21
C ILE A 57 6.56 4.45 1.31
N PRO A 58 6.10 3.98 2.48
CA PRO A 58 5.59 2.61 2.58
C PRO A 58 4.34 2.42 1.73
N ILE A 59 4.35 1.40 0.88
CA ILE A 59 3.20 1.01 0.07
C ILE A 59 2.89 -0.44 0.41
N ILE A 60 1.76 -0.65 1.06
CA ILE A 60 1.36 -1.97 1.53
C ILE A 60 0.19 -2.45 0.69
N VAL A 61 0.39 -3.54 -0.03
CA VAL A 61 -0.66 -4.14 -0.84
C VAL A 61 -1.44 -5.13 0.00
N VAL A 62 -2.76 -5.06 -0.10
CA VAL A 62 -3.67 -5.99 0.58
C VAL A 62 -4.52 -6.67 -0.47
N SER A 63 -4.52 -7.99 -0.50
CA SER A 63 -5.21 -8.74 -1.54
C SER A 63 -5.71 -10.08 -1.00
N ALA A 64 -6.77 -10.62 -1.62
CA ALA A 64 -7.25 -11.96 -1.32
C ALA A 64 -6.35 -13.05 -1.91
N PHE A 65 -5.43 -12.67 -2.78
CA PHE A 65 -4.56 -13.62 -3.47
C PHE A 65 -3.20 -13.69 -2.77
N ALA A 66 -2.76 -14.92 -2.49
CA ALA A 66 -1.58 -15.16 -1.69
C ALA A 66 -0.51 -15.98 -2.41
N PHE A 67 -0.57 -16.05 -3.74
CA PHE A 67 0.42 -16.80 -4.52
C PHE A 67 1.78 -16.10 -4.46
N ASP A 68 2.84 -16.90 -4.47
CA ASP A 68 4.19 -16.34 -4.44
C ASP A 68 4.46 -15.44 -5.64
N SER A 69 3.92 -15.79 -6.80
CA SER A 69 4.07 -14.97 -8.00
C SER A 69 3.46 -13.58 -7.82
N ASP A 70 2.31 -13.49 -7.15
CA ASP A 70 1.66 -12.20 -6.88
C ASP A 70 2.52 -11.34 -5.96
N LYS A 71 3.05 -11.96 -4.93
CA LYS A 71 3.92 -11.26 -3.96
C LYS A 71 5.20 -10.79 -4.61
N GLN A 72 5.75 -11.61 -5.48
CA GLN A 72 6.98 -11.27 -6.19
C GLN A 72 6.77 -10.12 -7.16
N GLU A 73 5.66 -10.12 -7.89
CA GLU A 73 5.33 -9.03 -8.80
C GLU A 73 5.15 -7.72 -8.04
N ALA A 74 4.48 -7.76 -6.90
CA ALA A 74 4.30 -6.59 -6.07
C ALA A 74 5.64 -6.04 -5.57
N SER A 75 6.50 -6.93 -5.11
CA SER A 75 7.84 -6.55 -4.65
C SER A 75 8.66 -5.93 -5.78
N THR A 76 8.60 -6.52 -6.97
CA THR A 76 9.31 -6.01 -8.13
C THR A 76 8.80 -4.63 -8.54
N ALA A 77 7.51 -4.38 -8.37
CA ALA A 77 6.92 -3.07 -8.66
C ALA A 77 7.33 -2.00 -7.64
N GLY A 78 7.83 -2.41 -6.47
CA GLY A 78 8.29 -1.48 -5.45
C GLY A 78 7.42 -1.42 -4.21
N CYS A 79 6.50 -2.38 -4.02
CA CYS A 79 5.70 -2.44 -2.80
C CYS A 79 6.57 -2.77 -1.61
N THR A 80 6.23 -2.16 -0.48
CA THR A 80 6.98 -2.36 0.76
C THR A 80 6.62 -3.67 1.42
N ASP A 81 5.33 -4.02 1.39
CA ASP A 81 4.86 -5.25 2.00
C ASP A 81 3.58 -5.71 1.32
N TYR A 82 3.18 -6.94 1.60
CA TYR A 82 2.02 -7.57 0.99
C TYR A 82 1.26 -8.34 2.05
N LEU A 83 0.03 -7.95 2.31
CA LEU A 83 -0.82 -8.62 3.29
C LEU A 83 -1.97 -9.34 2.59
N THR A 84 -2.29 -10.54 3.07
CA THR A 84 -3.35 -11.35 2.50
C THR A 84 -4.62 -11.19 3.32
N LYS A 85 -5.76 -11.02 2.63
CA LYS A 85 -7.07 -10.94 3.28
C LYS A 85 -7.48 -12.32 3.82
N PRO A 86 -8.26 -12.37 4.91
CA PRO A 86 -8.78 -11.24 5.67
C PRO A 86 -7.70 -10.56 6.49
N ILE A 87 -7.79 -9.23 6.59
CA ILE A 87 -6.76 -8.47 7.32
C ILE A 87 -7.07 -8.50 8.80
N ASP A 88 -6.05 -8.87 9.58
CA ASP A 88 -6.07 -8.69 11.02
C ASP A 88 -5.62 -7.26 11.33
N ALA A 89 -6.45 -6.52 12.03
CA ALA A 89 -6.14 -5.13 12.39
C ALA A 89 -4.84 -5.02 13.18
N ARG A 90 -4.55 -6.00 14.04
CA ARG A 90 -3.31 -6.02 14.79
C ARG A 90 -2.12 -6.17 13.87
N LEU A 91 -2.19 -7.10 12.92
CA LEU A 91 -1.12 -7.31 11.96
C LEU A 91 -0.88 -6.06 11.11
N LEU A 92 -1.96 -5.42 10.69
CA LEU A 92 -1.86 -4.18 9.92
C LEU A 92 -1.15 -3.09 10.72
N LYS A 93 -1.53 -2.91 11.98
CA LYS A 93 -0.88 -1.92 12.84
C LYS A 93 0.59 -2.23 13.04
N GLU A 94 0.93 -3.48 13.28
CA GLU A 94 2.31 -3.91 13.46
C GLU A 94 3.13 -3.65 12.20
N THR A 95 2.56 -3.94 11.04
CA THR A 95 3.23 -3.71 9.77
C THR A 95 3.49 -2.22 9.56
N LEU A 96 2.50 -1.38 9.83
CA LEU A 96 2.66 0.06 9.70
C LEU A 96 3.71 0.61 10.67
N LYS A 97 3.71 0.12 11.92
CA LYS A 97 4.72 0.53 12.89
C LYS A 97 6.13 0.18 12.42
N LYS A 98 6.27 -0.98 11.80
CA LYS A 98 7.57 -1.45 11.31
C LYS A 98 8.19 -0.47 10.30
N TYR A 99 7.36 0.20 9.52
CA TYR A 99 7.84 1.09 8.46
C TYR A 99 7.74 2.58 8.79
N LEU A 100 6.91 2.95 9.77
CA LEU A 100 6.72 4.35 10.13
C LEU A 100 7.45 4.78 11.40
N PHE A 101 7.87 3.80 12.19
CA PHE A 101 8.61 4.09 13.42
C PHE A 101 10.05 3.53 13.33
#